data_d76015e9907064c40b5921fda85bc0b0
#
_entry.id   d76015e9907064c40b5921fda85bc0b0
#
_cell.length_a   1.000
_cell.length_b   1.000
_cell.length_c   1.000
_cell.angle_alpha   90.00
_cell.angle_beta   90.00
_cell.angle_gamma   90.00
#
_symmetry.space_group_name_H-M   'P 1'
#
loop_
_entity.id
_entity.type
_entity.pdbx_description
1 polymer ?
#
loop_
_entity_poly.entity_id
_entity_poly.type
_entity_poly.pdbx_seq_one_letter_code
_entity_poly.pdbx_strand_id
1 'polypeptide(L)'
;MNKEFLIAEQNRIDELIKKQWAGSVALDGIGDIDSYLKYDDVRICWFLKEPVLSYKDYGTPYSYRTRFTDAADAKGWRSTTFGHIAIVSYGIMKCKIDGSMTEFGDLPKISLYKGDSSPHMEDSEETRPLDFISVLNMKKQNGASKSNNAEIIAEYNKKEVKDILFQQIKYINPQVIIVANRVEKLAEDLAEVKLSNFETKSRVYEGKKKKETVVTKFYFNTELNRLVIYARHPSMLSLVGGLKPYYTDLVNIANSFIHHF
;
A
#
# COMPACT_ATOMS: atom_id res chain seq x y z
N MET A 1 8.00 -15.00 -11.89
CA MET A 1 8.92 -14.63 -10.79
C MET A 1 9.19 -15.88 -9.95
N ASN A 2 10.40 -16.06 -9.35
CA ASN A 2 10.75 -17.30 -8.64
C ASN A 2 10.69 -17.03 -7.12
N LYS A 3 10.15 -17.98 -6.34
CA LYS A 3 9.95 -17.88 -4.88
C LYS A 3 11.29 -17.72 -4.14
N GLU A 4 12.28 -18.53 -4.48
CA GLU A 4 13.60 -18.47 -3.84
C GLU A 4 14.28 -17.12 -4.06
N PHE A 5 14.15 -16.55 -5.25
CA PHE A 5 14.64 -15.22 -5.57
C PHE A 5 13.96 -14.15 -4.69
N LEU A 6 12.63 -14.20 -4.55
CA LEU A 6 11.90 -13.23 -3.73
C LEU A 6 12.31 -13.33 -2.26
N ILE A 7 12.44 -14.53 -1.72
CA ILE A 7 12.89 -14.77 -0.34
C ILE A 7 14.29 -14.21 -0.14
N ALA A 8 15.22 -14.52 -1.05
CA ALA A 8 16.61 -14.09 -0.96
C ALA A 8 16.72 -12.55 -1.01
N GLU A 9 16.05 -11.91 -1.97
CA GLU A 9 16.08 -10.45 -2.10
C GLU A 9 15.39 -9.76 -0.91
N GLN A 10 14.26 -10.27 -0.43
CA GLN A 10 13.60 -9.73 0.73
C GLN A 10 14.50 -9.80 1.98
N ASN A 11 15.14 -10.93 2.22
CA ASN A 11 16.10 -11.08 3.33
C ASN A 11 17.31 -10.15 3.17
N ARG A 12 17.87 -10.02 1.97
CA ARG A 12 18.96 -9.11 1.69
C ARG A 12 18.60 -7.66 1.98
N ILE A 13 17.41 -7.24 1.58
CA ILE A 13 16.91 -5.88 1.85
C ILE A 13 16.65 -5.66 3.34
N ASP A 14 16.13 -6.66 4.05
CA ASP A 14 15.94 -6.59 5.50
C ASP A 14 17.26 -6.29 6.24
N GLU A 15 18.36 -6.92 5.82
CA GLU A 15 19.67 -6.64 6.38
C GLU A 15 20.16 -5.22 6.04
N LEU A 16 19.89 -4.70 4.85
CA LEU A 16 20.16 -3.31 4.51
C LEU A 16 19.36 -2.34 5.36
N ILE A 17 18.07 -2.62 5.60
CA ILE A 17 17.22 -1.80 6.47
C ILE A 17 17.77 -1.78 7.90
N LYS A 18 18.09 -2.94 8.46
CA LYS A 18 18.67 -3.05 9.82
C LYS A 18 20.00 -2.30 9.94
N LYS A 19 20.81 -2.32 8.88
CA LYS A 19 22.10 -1.62 8.85
C LYS A 19 21.95 -0.10 8.72
N GLN A 20 20.96 0.35 7.91
CA GLN A 20 20.75 1.78 7.62
C GLN A 20 20.13 2.51 8.79
N TRP A 21 19.20 1.87 9.50
CA TRP A 21 18.48 2.47 10.62
C TRP A 21 18.79 1.75 11.92
N ALA A 22 19.36 2.49 12.89
CA ALA A 22 19.58 1.96 14.24
C ALA A 22 18.25 1.87 15.03
N GLY A 23 18.13 0.87 15.89
CA GLY A 23 17.00 0.70 16.81
C GLY A 23 15.82 -0.05 16.20
N SER A 24 14.61 0.32 16.61
CA SER A 24 13.39 -0.32 16.13
C SER A 24 13.08 0.05 14.69
N VAL A 25 13.12 -0.92 13.81
CA VAL A 25 12.81 -0.77 12.39
C VAL A 25 11.68 -1.71 11.97
N ALA A 26 10.85 -1.26 11.05
CA ALA A 26 9.85 -2.09 10.40
C ALA A 26 10.45 -2.74 9.16
N LEU A 27 10.45 -4.06 9.15
CA LEU A 27 10.76 -4.86 7.98
C LEU A 27 9.48 -5.01 7.16
N ASP A 28 9.41 -4.34 6.05
CA ASP A 28 8.25 -4.29 5.18
C ASP A 28 8.54 -4.95 3.81
N GLY A 29 7.54 -5.08 2.95
CA GLY A 29 7.69 -5.74 1.67
C GLY A 29 6.43 -6.51 1.26
N ILE A 30 6.62 -7.70 0.70
CA ILE A 30 5.54 -8.62 0.32
C ILE A 30 4.94 -9.25 1.57
N GLY A 31 3.61 -9.30 1.67
CA GLY A 31 2.87 -9.85 2.80
C GLY A 31 3.14 -11.36 2.96
N ASP A 32 2.70 -12.13 2.00
CA ASP A 32 2.98 -13.57 1.89
C ASP A 32 3.45 -13.89 0.46
N ILE A 33 4.64 -14.49 0.34
CA ILE A 33 5.28 -14.70 -0.98
C ILE A 33 4.51 -15.73 -1.82
N ASP A 34 3.93 -16.76 -1.20
CA ASP A 34 3.18 -17.77 -1.94
C ASP A 34 1.89 -17.18 -2.50
N SER A 35 1.15 -16.44 -1.68
CA SER A 35 -0.04 -15.72 -2.12
C SER A 35 0.28 -14.66 -3.17
N TYR A 36 1.38 -13.92 -2.99
CA TYR A 36 1.83 -12.90 -3.95
C TYR A 36 2.16 -13.49 -5.33
N LEU A 37 2.75 -14.69 -5.37
CA LEU A 37 3.04 -15.39 -6.61
C LEU A 37 1.79 -16.02 -7.24
N LYS A 38 0.83 -16.46 -6.43
CA LYS A 38 -0.43 -17.03 -6.90
C LYS A 38 -1.32 -15.98 -7.57
N TYR A 39 -1.28 -14.75 -7.07
CA TYR A 39 -2.09 -13.63 -7.56
C TYR A 39 -1.23 -12.60 -8.32
N ASP A 40 -0.27 -13.07 -9.13
CA ASP A 40 0.68 -12.20 -9.82
C ASP A 40 0.13 -11.55 -11.11
N ASP A 41 -1.14 -11.79 -11.44
CA ASP A 41 -1.87 -11.13 -12.54
C ASP A 41 -1.90 -9.61 -12.40
N VAL A 42 -1.96 -9.11 -11.16
CA VAL A 42 -1.78 -7.70 -10.84
C VAL A 42 -1.04 -7.51 -9.51
N ARG A 43 0.21 -7.13 -9.57
CA ARG A 43 1.05 -6.88 -8.40
C ARG A 43 0.83 -5.46 -7.88
N ILE A 44 0.32 -5.35 -6.66
CA ILE A 44 -0.03 -4.09 -6.01
C ILE A 44 0.98 -3.75 -4.92
N CYS A 45 1.45 -2.50 -4.89
CA CYS A 45 2.32 -1.97 -3.86
C CYS A 45 1.76 -0.68 -3.28
N TRP A 46 1.71 -0.59 -1.96
CA TRP A 46 1.34 0.62 -1.24
C TRP A 46 2.57 1.26 -0.61
N PHE A 47 2.75 2.56 -0.86
CA PHE A 47 3.73 3.37 -0.15
C PHE A 47 3.07 4.20 0.94
N LEU A 48 3.40 3.90 2.19
CA LEU A 48 2.96 4.63 3.37
C LEU A 48 4.07 5.55 3.88
N LYS A 49 3.80 6.31 4.94
CA LYS A 49 4.75 7.25 5.53
C LYS A 49 5.80 6.56 6.38
N GLU A 50 5.37 6.08 7.53
CA GLU A 50 6.18 5.48 8.58
C GLU A 50 5.33 4.48 9.36
N PRO A 51 5.91 3.43 9.91
CA PRO A 51 5.19 2.51 10.80
C PRO A 51 4.89 3.21 12.12
N VAL A 52 3.69 2.96 12.67
CA VAL A 52 3.38 3.28 14.07
C VAL A 52 3.45 1.97 14.83
N LEU A 53 4.59 1.72 15.47
CA LEU A 53 4.82 0.53 16.30
C LEU A 53 4.23 0.74 17.69
N SER A 54 3.67 -0.31 18.29
CA SER A 54 3.22 -0.27 19.67
C SER A 54 4.43 -0.22 20.63
N TYR A 55 4.23 0.25 21.86
CA TYR A 55 5.30 0.32 22.88
C TYR A 55 6.01 -1.01 23.14
N LYS A 56 5.40 -2.15 22.81
CA LYS A 56 5.97 -3.48 22.99
C LYS A 56 7.08 -3.82 21.98
N ASP A 57 7.17 -3.07 20.88
CA ASP A 57 8.06 -3.35 19.76
C ASP A 57 9.35 -2.51 19.79
N TYR A 58 9.54 -1.69 20.84
CA TYR A 58 10.76 -0.90 20.98
C TYR A 58 11.97 -1.80 21.20
N GLY A 59 12.94 -1.74 20.29
CA GLY A 59 14.25 -2.39 20.40
C GLY A 59 14.44 -3.65 19.57
N THR A 60 13.40 -4.20 18.94
CA THR A 60 13.54 -5.35 18.03
C THR A 60 13.16 -4.97 16.59
N PRO A 61 13.89 -5.45 15.58
CA PRO A 61 13.41 -5.38 14.20
C PRO A 61 12.04 -6.04 14.12
N TYR A 62 11.07 -5.31 13.65
CA TYR A 62 9.70 -5.75 13.61
C TYR A 62 9.29 -6.07 12.16
N SER A 63 8.80 -7.29 11.93
CA SER A 63 8.29 -7.65 10.62
C SER A 63 6.85 -7.20 10.46
N TYR A 64 6.64 -6.23 9.59
CA TYR A 64 5.31 -5.78 9.18
C TYR A 64 4.52 -6.90 8.49
N ARG A 65 5.23 -7.84 7.90
CA ARG A 65 4.70 -9.03 7.21
C ARG A 65 4.07 -10.03 8.15
N THR A 66 4.72 -10.31 9.29
CA THR A 66 4.17 -11.25 10.29
C THR A 66 2.92 -10.73 10.98
N ARG A 67 2.71 -9.41 11.03
CA ARG A 67 1.47 -8.82 11.57
C ARG A 67 0.23 -9.16 10.76
N PHE A 68 0.37 -9.36 9.47
CA PHE A 68 -0.76 -9.72 8.62
C PHE A 68 -1.19 -11.17 8.83
N THR A 69 -0.33 -11.98 9.43
CA THR A 69 -0.59 -13.40 9.72
C THR A 69 -0.95 -13.66 11.19
N ASP A 70 -0.78 -12.68 12.08
CA ASP A 70 -1.03 -12.83 13.51
C ASP A 70 -2.38 -12.22 13.94
N ALA A 71 -3.33 -13.10 14.27
CA ALA A 71 -4.68 -12.75 14.68
C ALA A 71 -4.76 -11.85 15.92
N ALA A 72 -3.80 -11.96 16.84
CA ALA A 72 -3.80 -11.19 18.09
C ALA A 72 -3.50 -9.70 17.85
N ASP A 73 -2.63 -9.39 16.89
CA ASP A 73 -2.23 -8.03 16.56
C ASP A 73 -3.22 -7.33 15.61
N ALA A 74 -3.98 -8.09 14.82
CA ALA A 74 -4.88 -7.54 13.82
C ALA A 74 -6.15 -6.87 14.39
N LYS A 75 -6.55 -7.15 15.63
CA LYS A 75 -7.78 -6.58 16.23
C LYS A 75 -7.83 -5.07 16.27
N GLY A 76 -6.70 -4.39 16.39
CA GLY A 76 -6.61 -2.92 16.40
C GLY A 76 -6.60 -2.27 15.02
N TRP A 77 -6.51 -3.04 13.94
CA TRP A 77 -6.22 -2.54 12.58
C TRP A 77 -7.43 -2.48 11.67
N ARG A 78 -8.53 -3.13 12.07
CA ARG A 78 -9.77 -3.25 11.27
C ARG A 78 -10.41 -1.93 10.86
N SER A 79 -10.18 -0.87 11.62
CA SER A 79 -10.94 0.37 11.45
C SER A 79 -10.19 1.47 10.70
N THR A 80 -8.92 1.25 10.28
CA THR A 80 -8.13 2.38 9.80
C THR A 80 -7.38 2.13 8.49
N THR A 81 -6.06 2.00 8.55
CA THR A 81 -5.22 2.03 7.36
C THR A 81 -5.27 0.71 6.58
N PHE A 82 -5.10 -0.42 7.27
CA PHE A 82 -4.98 -1.72 6.58
C PHE A 82 -6.30 -2.29 6.10
N GLY A 83 -7.39 -2.06 6.82
CA GLY A 83 -8.72 -2.41 6.33
C GLY A 83 -9.06 -1.69 5.02
N HIS A 84 -8.69 -0.42 4.93
CA HIS A 84 -8.92 0.36 3.71
C HIS A 84 -7.99 -0.06 2.57
N ILE A 85 -6.72 -0.37 2.87
CA ILE A 85 -5.77 -0.95 1.93
C ILE A 85 -6.30 -2.28 1.39
N ALA A 86 -6.74 -3.17 2.29
CA ALA A 86 -7.27 -4.47 1.92
C ALA A 86 -8.47 -4.37 0.96
N ILE A 87 -9.44 -3.52 1.30
CA ILE A 87 -10.65 -3.32 0.50
C ILE A 87 -10.33 -2.78 -0.90
N VAL A 88 -9.45 -1.77 -1.00
CA VAL A 88 -9.05 -1.20 -2.30
C VAL A 88 -8.25 -2.22 -3.11
N SER A 89 -7.32 -2.92 -2.48
CA SER A 89 -6.49 -3.92 -3.16
C SER A 89 -7.32 -5.10 -3.68
N TYR A 90 -8.30 -5.55 -2.90
CA TYR A 90 -9.27 -6.55 -3.35
C TYR A 90 -10.02 -6.09 -4.60
N GLY A 91 -10.54 -4.86 -4.59
CA GLY A 91 -11.25 -4.31 -5.74
C GLY A 91 -10.38 -4.22 -7.00
N ILE A 92 -9.11 -3.81 -6.86
CA ILE A 92 -8.17 -3.76 -7.99
C ILE A 92 -7.87 -5.16 -8.53
N MET A 93 -7.62 -6.13 -7.65
CA MET A 93 -7.39 -7.52 -8.05
C MET A 93 -8.61 -8.10 -8.78
N LYS A 94 -9.81 -7.89 -8.25
CA LYS A 94 -11.05 -8.39 -8.86
C LYS A 94 -11.31 -7.77 -10.23
N CYS A 95 -10.96 -6.51 -10.46
CA CYS A 95 -11.02 -5.92 -11.80
C CYS A 95 -10.22 -6.74 -12.84
N LYS A 96 -9.04 -7.25 -12.45
CA LYS A 96 -8.22 -8.08 -13.34
C LYS A 96 -8.84 -9.46 -13.56
N ILE A 97 -9.34 -10.09 -12.50
CA ILE A 97 -9.93 -11.44 -12.56
C ILE A 97 -11.26 -11.44 -13.32
N ASP A 98 -12.14 -10.49 -12.98
CA ASP A 98 -13.53 -10.48 -13.48
C ASP A 98 -13.69 -9.60 -14.74
N GLY A 99 -12.66 -8.83 -15.13
CA GLY A 99 -12.70 -7.89 -16.25
C GLY A 99 -13.57 -6.66 -16.02
N SER A 100 -14.08 -6.46 -14.81
CA SER A 100 -14.96 -5.35 -14.45
C SER A 100 -14.81 -4.96 -12.97
N MET A 101 -15.16 -3.71 -12.65
CA MET A 101 -15.13 -3.22 -11.29
C MET A 101 -16.28 -3.82 -10.46
N THR A 102 -15.96 -4.37 -9.29
CA THR A 102 -16.96 -4.71 -8.28
C THR A 102 -17.43 -3.44 -7.59
N GLU A 103 -18.73 -3.22 -7.54
CA GLU A 103 -19.30 -2.07 -6.81
C GLU A 103 -19.02 -2.18 -5.30
N PHE A 104 -18.80 -1.06 -4.63
CA PHE A 104 -18.47 -1.04 -3.21
C PHE A 104 -19.52 -1.76 -2.33
N GLY A 105 -20.80 -1.71 -2.74
CA GLY A 105 -21.90 -2.35 -2.01
C GLY A 105 -21.93 -3.88 -2.15
N ASP A 106 -21.29 -4.39 -3.19
CA ASP A 106 -21.28 -5.82 -3.55
C ASP A 106 -19.99 -6.53 -3.12
N LEU A 107 -19.11 -5.79 -2.43
CA LEU A 107 -17.86 -6.37 -1.93
C LEU A 107 -18.16 -7.46 -0.89
N PRO A 108 -17.45 -8.59 -0.93
CA PRO A 108 -17.52 -9.59 0.13
C PRO A 108 -16.96 -9.03 1.43
N LYS A 109 -17.18 -9.74 2.49
CA LYS A 109 -16.58 -9.43 3.78
C LYS A 109 -15.10 -9.80 3.73
N ILE A 110 -14.25 -8.77 3.68
CA ILE A 110 -12.81 -8.92 3.52
C ILE A 110 -12.15 -9.20 4.86
N SER A 111 -11.42 -10.31 4.96
CA SER A 111 -10.61 -10.66 6.11
C SER A 111 -9.26 -9.95 6.07
N LEU A 112 -8.74 -9.56 7.23
CA LEU A 112 -7.42 -8.93 7.34
C LEU A 112 -6.32 -9.94 7.67
N TYR A 113 -6.67 -11.15 8.12
CA TYR A 113 -5.71 -12.17 8.53
C TYR A 113 -6.33 -13.58 8.47
N LYS A 114 -5.46 -14.59 8.40
CA LYS A 114 -5.87 -16.00 8.42
C LYS A 114 -6.51 -16.38 9.76
N GLY A 115 -7.64 -17.09 9.71
CA GLY A 115 -8.38 -17.50 10.91
C GLY A 115 -9.20 -16.38 11.56
N ASP A 116 -9.57 -15.34 10.81
CA ASP A 116 -10.51 -14.34 11.28
C ASP A 116 -11.91 -14.95 11.44
N SER A 117 -12.20 -15.41 12.65
CA SER A 117 -13.48 -16.03 13.03
C SER A 117 -14.60 -15.03 13.32
N SER A 118 -14.45 -13.76 12.94
CA SER A 118 -15.54 -12.78 13.09
C SER A 118 -16.79 -13.24 12.33
N PRO A 119 -18.00 -13.21 12.95
CA PRO A 119 -19.21 -13.81 12.38
C PRO A 119 -19.69 -13.17 11.07
N HIS A 120 -18.89 -12.33 10.49
CA HIS A 120 -19.18 -11.57 9.29
C HIS A 120 -18.06 -11.61 8.25
N MET A 121 -17.03 -12.45 8.44
CA MET A 121 -15.89 -12.53 7.53
C MET A 121 -15.86 -13.90 6.84
N GLU A 122 -15.75 -13.91 5.53
CA GLU A 122 -15.42 -15.12 4.78
C GLU A 122 -13.89 -15.27 4.83
N ASP A 123 -13.40 -16.23 5.60
CA ASP A 123 -11.98 -16.56 5.63
C ASP A 123 -11.65 -17.49 4.46
N SER A 124 -11.54 -16.93 3.29
CA SER A 124 -10.94 -17.58 2.13
C SER A 124 -9.63 -16.89 1.77
N GLU A 125 -8.74 -17.59 1.09
CA GLU A 125 -7.48 -16.99 0.64
C GLU A 125 -7.72 -15.74 -0.23
N GLU A 126 -8.75 -15.77 -1.09
CA GLU A 126 -9.11 -14.66 -1.97
C GLU A 126 -9.59 -13.42 -1.20
N THR A 127 -10.19 -13.61 -0.01
CA THR A 127 -10.70 -12.51 0.83
C THR A 127 -9.65 -11.95 1.80
N ARG A 128 -8.37 -12.35 1.69
CA ARG A 128 -7.23 -11.83 2.47
C ARG A 128 -6.26 -11.02 1.60
N PRO A 129 -6.65 -9.86 1.10
CA PRO A 129 -5.84 -9.11 0.12
C PRO A 129 -4.48 -8.66 0.66
N LEU A 130 -4.29 -8.55 1.97
CA LEU A 130 -2.99 -8.19 2.54
C LEU A 130 -1.91 -9.26 2.32
N ASP A 131 -2.30 -10.51 2.08
CA ASP A 131 -1.36 -11.61 1.83
C ASP A 131 -0.69 -11.46 0.45
N PHE A 132 -1.42 -10.99 -0.56
CA PHE A 132 -0.93 -10.92 -1.94
C PHE A 132 -0.55 -9.52 -2.44
N ILE A 133 -0.35 -8.58 -1.55
CA ILE A 133 0.17 -7.25 -1.87
C ILE A 133 1.51 -7.01 -1.20
N SER A 134 2.16 -5.92 -1.58
CA SER A 134 3.30 -5.37 -0.85
C SER A 134 2.94 -4.04 -0.21
N VAL A 135 3.47 -3.81 0.98
CA VAL A 135 3.35 -2.54 1.70
C VAL A 135 4.74 -2.05 2.08
N LEU A 136 5.08 -0.85 1.69
CA LEU A 136 6.36 -0.21 1.96
C LEU A 136 6.16 1.08 2.74
N ASN A 137 6.99 1.31 3.75
CA ASN A 137 7.04 2.58 4.45
C ASN A 137 8.20 3.42 3.93
N MET A 138 7.98 4.70 3.76
CA MET A 138 9.01 5.65 3.36
C MET A 138 10.14 5.71 4.39
N LYS A 139 9.80 5.87 5.66
CA LYS A 139 10.69 5.82 6.79
C LYS A 139 10.51 4.47 7.48
N LYS A 140 11.59 3.76 7.73
CA LYS A 140 11.53 2.41 8.34
C LYS A 140 11.51 2.45 9.86
N GLN A 141 11.93 3.56 10.46
CA GLN A 141 11.86 3.75 11.90
C GLN A 141 10.44 4.11 12.36
N ASN A 142 10.15 3.77 13.61
CA ASN A 142 8.90 4.11 14.25
C ASN A 142 8.62 5.62 14.18
N GLY A 143 7.42 5.97 13.80
CA GLY A 143 6.90 7.32 13.74
C GLY A 143 6.04 7.67 14.95
N ALA A 144 5.86 8.98 15.18
CA ALA A 144 4.88 9.47 16.12
C ALA A 144 3.45 9.29 15.60
N SER A 145 2.45 9.34 16.48
CA SER A 145 1.03 9.26 16.10
C SER A 145 0.59 10.34 15.10
N LYS A 146 1.37 11.42 14.98
CA LYS A 146 1.23 12.46 13.95
C LYS A 146 2.52 12.56 13.18
N SER A 147 2.51 12.07 11.94
CA SER A 147 3.66 12.15 11.03
C SER A 147 3.98 13.59 10.65
N ASN A 148 5.25 13.95 10.71
CA ASN A 148 5.75 15.20 10.18
C ASN A 148 6.12 15.02 8.70
N ASN A 149 5.38 15.65 7.79
CA ASN A 149 5.63 15.52 6.35
C ASN A 149 7.03 16.02 5.95
N ALA A 150 7.56 17.05 6.59
CA ALA A 150 8.90 17.58 6.29
C ALA A 150 9.99 16.53 6.61
N GLU A 151 9.85 15.81 7.72
CA GLU A 151 10.76 14.71 8.08
C GLU A 151 10.69 13.56 7.07
N ILE A 152 9.48 13.19 6.63
CA ILE A 152 9.31 12.14 5.63
C ILE A 152 9.95 12.54 4.29
N ILE A 153 9.79 13.79 3.87
CA ILE A 153 10.43 14.30 2.66
C ILE A 153 11.95 14.36 2.81
N ALA A 154 12.45 14.82 3.96
CA ALA A 154 13.87 14.86 4.26
C ALA A 154 14.47 13.45 4.27
N GLU A 155 13.76 12.47 4.84
CA GLU A 155 14.17 11.07 4.83
C GLU A 155 14.28 10.54 3.39
N TYR A 156 13.27 10.78 2.55
CA TYR A 156 13.29 10.37 1.15
C TYR A 156 14.43 10.97 0.35
N ASN A 157 14.88 12.19 0.69
CA ASN A 157 15.96 12.85 -0.03
C ASN A 157 17.35 12.27 0.26
N LYS A 158 17.47 11.39 1.26
CA LYS A 158 18.73 10.67 1.52
C LYS A 158 18.94 9.61 0.43
N LYS A 159 20.15 9.61 -0.15
CA LYS A 159 20.49 8.68 -1.24
C LYS A 159 20.30 7.22 -0.82
N GLU A 160 20.77 6.87 0.37
CA GLU A 160 20.74 5.52 0.92
C GLU A 160 19.29 5.01 1.09
N VAL A 161 18.38 5.89 1.49
CA VAL A 161 16.95 5.58 1.64
C VAL A 161 16.33 5.32 0.27
N LYS A 162 16.60 6.19 -0.70
CA LYS A 162 16.14 5.98 -2.08
C LYS A 162 16.65 4.67 -2.64
N ASP A 163 17.95 4.39 -2.50
CA ASP A 163 18.58 3.18 -3.03
C ASP A 163 17.90 1.92 -2.46
N ILE A 164 17.55 1.89 -1.16
CA ILE A 164 16.84 0.76 -0.54
C ILE A 164 15.42 0.66 -1.08
N LEU A 165 14.66 1.76 -1.15
CA LEU A 165 13.28 1.75 -1.65
C LEU A 165 13.22 1.30 -3.11
N PHE A 166 14.13 1.76 -3.96
CA PHE A 166 14.16 1.33 -5.37
C PHE A 166 14.62 -0.11 -5.54
N GLN A 167 15.49 -0.64 -4.67
CA GLN A 167 15.79 -2.06 -4.65
C GLN A 167 14.58 -2.89 -4.22
N GLN A 168 13.77 -2.41 -3.25
CA GLN A 168 12.49 -3.06 -2.91
C GLN A 168 11.55 -3.10 -4.12
N ILE A 169 11.35 -1.98 -4.81
CA ILE A 169 10.51 -1.91 -6.01
C ILE A 169 11.03 -2.84 -7.12
N LYS A 170 12.33 -2.94 -7.27
CA LYS A 170 12.93 -3.78 -8.31
C LYS A 170 12.61 -5.27 -8.13
N TYR A 171 12.70 -5.81 -6.91
CA TYR A 171 12.39 -7.23 -6.69
C TYR A 171 10.89 -7.49 -6.59
N ILE A 172 10.11 -6.58 -6.01
CA ILE A 172 8.65 -6.66 -5.95
C ILE A 172 8.06 -6.56 -7.36
N ASN A 173 8.61 -5.70 -8.20
CA ASN A 173 8.15 -5.41 -9.56
C ASN A 173 6.64 -5.18 -9.66
N PRO A 174 6.09 -4.19 -8.93
CA PRO A 174 4.65 -3.93 -8.90
C PRO A 174 4.17 -3.29 -10.20
N GLN A 175 2.96 -3.63 -10.62
CA GLN A 175 2.27 -3.02 -11.77
C GLN A 175 1.38 -1.85 -11.33
N VAL A 176 0.81 -1.93 -10.13
CA VAL A 176 0.05 -0.82 -9.52
C VAL A 176 0.75 -0.35 -8.26
N ILE A 177 1.15 0.92 -8.24
CA ILE A 177 1.76 1.56 -7.08
C ILE A 177 0.86 2.67 -6.57
N ILE A 178 0.46 2.60 -5.29
CA ILE A 178 -0.34 3.62 -4.64
C ILE A 178 0.55 4.38 -3.65
N VAL A 179 0.92 5.62 -4.01
CA VAL A 179 1.73 6.51 -3.18
C VAL A 179 0.81 7.29 -2.26
N ALA A 180 0.66 6.82 -1.02
CA ALA A 180 -0.26 7.36 -0.02
C ALA A 180 0.47 8.11 1.11
N ASN A 181 1.64 8.67 0.85
CA ASN A 181 2.51 9.29 1.86
C ASN A 181 2.73 10.80 1.69
N ARG A 182 2.13 11.42 0.68
CA ARG A 182 2.29 12.84 0.32
C ARG A 182 3.70 13.25 -0.15
N VAL A 183 4.54 12.31 -0.55
CA VAL A 183 5.84 12.61 -1.14
C VAL A 183 5.68 12.62 -2.67
N GLU A 184 5.44 13.81 -3.23
CA GLU A 184 5.24 13.98 -4.68
C GLU A 184 6.44 13.48 -5.48
N LYS A 185 7.65 13.79 -4.99
CA LYS A 185 8.90 13.39 -5.64
C LYS A 185 9.04 11.86 -5.75
N LEU A 186 8.52 11.09 -4.79
CA LEU A 186 8.48 9.63 -4.90
C LEU A 186 7.57 9.18 -6.05
N ALA A 187 6.37 9.78 -6.17
CA ALA A 187 5.47 9.44 -7.27
C ALA A 187 6.10 9.75 -8.64
N GLU A 188 6.78 10.91 -8.77
CA GLU A 188 7.52 11.27 -9.98
C GLU A 188 8.66 10.28 -10.30
N ASP A 189 9.46 9.94 -9.30
CA ASP A 189 10.60 9.01 -9.47
C ASP A 189 10.12 7.59 -9.83
N LEU A 190 8.98 7.14 -9.28
CA LEU A 190 8.38 5.83 -9.59
C LEU A 190 7.71 5.78 -10.96
N ALA A 191 7.16 6.88 -11.42
CA ALA A 191 6.54 7.02 -12.74
C ALA A 191 7.55 7.42 -13.83
N GLU A 192 8.74 7.89 -13.45
CA GLU A 192 9.78 8.45 -14.31
C GLU A 192 9.34 9.70 -15.08
N VAL A 193 8.32 10.39 -14.60
CA VAL A 193 7.78 11.62 -15.18
C VAL A 193 7.46 12.66 -14.12
N LYS A 194 7.37 13.94 -14.51
CA LYS A 194 6.96 15.02 -13.63
C LYS A 194 5.49 14.90 -13.24
N LEU A 195 5.15 15.28 -12.03
CA LEU A 195 3.77 15.26 -11.51
C LEU A 195 2.81 16.14 -12.33
N SER A 196 3.34 17.13 -13.07
CA SER A 196 2.58 17.94 -14.02
C SER A 196 1.99 17.12 -15.18
N ASN A 197 2.59 15.98 -15.50
CA ASN A 197 2.16 15.08 -16.58
C ASN A 197 1.17 14.02 -16.08
N PHE A 198 0.89 13.98 -14.78
CA PHE A 198 -0.10 13.07 -14.23
C PHE A 198 -1.50 13.54 -14.59
N GLU A 199 -2.35 12.62 -14.97
CA GLU A 199 -3.78 12.84 -15.05
C GLU A 199 -4.35 13.12 -13.66
N THR A 200 -5.45 13.88 -13.64
CA THR A 200 -6.04 14.34 -12.39
C THR A 200 -7.51 13.95 -12.31
N LYS A 201 -7.89 13.26 -11.23
CA LYS A 201 -9.27 13.02 -10.85
C LYS A 201 -9.59 13.86 -9.63
N SER A 202 -10.48 14.82 -9.79
CA SER A 202 -10.91 15.69 -8.70
C SER A 202 -12.34 15.36 -8.29
N ARG A 203 -12.57 15.29 -6.97
CA ARG A 203 -13.90 15.11 -6.39
C ARG A 203 -14.13 16.12 -5.28
N VAL A 204 -15.27 16.76 -5.29
CA VAL A 204 -15.70 17.69 -4.24
C VAL A 204 -16.47 16.91 -3.19
N TYR A 205 -16.06 17.03 -1.93
CA TYR A 205 -16.75 16.44 -0.80
C TYR A 205 -17.40 17.53 0.03
N GLU A 206 -18.65 17.30 0.38
CA GLU A 206 -19.38 18.13 1.34
C GLU A 206 -19.23 17.52 2.73
N GLY A 207 -18.21 17.93 3.45
CA GLY A 207 -18.06 17.56 4.85
C GLY A 207 -19.00 18.37 5.75
N LYS A 208 -19.20 17.89 7.00
CA LYS A 208 -20.07 18.58 7.98
C LYS A 208 -19.68 20.04 8.26
N LYS A 209 -18.44 20.43 7.98
CA LYS A 209 -17.92 21.78 8.30
C LYS A 209 -17.46 22.59 7.09
N LYS A 210 -17.10 21.94 5.98
CA LYS A 210 -16.60 22.61 4.77
C LYS A 210 -16.66 21.68 3.55
N LYS A 211 -16.72 22.31 2.37
CA LYS A 211 -16.43 21.61 1.11
C LYS A 211 -14.92 21.46 0.96
N GLU A 212 -14.45 20.30 0.59
CA GLU A 212 -13.04 20.06 0.29
C GLU A 212 -12.91 19.36 -1.06
N THR A 213 -12.06 19.91 -1.93
CA THR A 213 -11.71 19.23 -3.18
C THR A 213 -10.55 18.28 -2.91
N VAL A 214 -10.78 17.00 -3.15
CA VAL A 214 -9.74 15.98 -3.10
C VAL A 214 -9.28 15.67 -4.50
N VAL A 215 -7.98 15.68 -4.68
CA VAL A 215 -7.32 15.44 -5.94
C VAL A 215 -6.51 14.16 -5.80
N THR A 216 -6.81 13.21 -6.69
CA THR A 216 -6.00 12.00 -6.92
C THR A 216 -5.32 12.18 -8.27
N LYS A 217 -4.01 11.98 -8.30
CA LYS A 217 -3.23 12.07 -9.53
C LYS A 217 -2.74 10.69 -9.93
N PHE A 218 -2.65 10.39 -11.22
CA PHE A 218 -2.18 9.09 -11.69
C PHE A 218 -1.47 9.19 -13.03
N TYR A 219 -0.57 8.25 -13.26
CA TYR A 219 0.16 8.14 -14.52
C TYR A 219 0.42 6.66 -14.83
N PHE A 220 0.14 6.26 -16.07
CA PHE A 220 0.50 4.95 -16.58
C PHE A 220 1.74 5.05 -17.46
N ASN A 221 2.85 4.48 -16.97
CA ASN A 221 4.08 4.38 -17.74
C ASN A 221 4.04 3.09 -18.57
N THR A 222 3.89 3.22 -19.89
CA THR A 222 3.77 2.09 -20.82
C THR A 222 5.07 1.30 -20.96
N GLU A 223 6.23 1.96 -20.85
CA GLU A 223 7.54 1.30 -20.95
C GLU A 223 7.82 0.40 -19.74
N LEU A 224 7.42 0.84 -18.55
CA LEU A 224 7.55 0.08 -17.31
C LEU A 224 6.37 -0.87 -17.05
N ASN A 225 5.30 -0.78 -17.87
CA ASN A 225 4.00 -1.41 -17.60
C ASN A 225 3.56 -1.17 -16.15
N ARG A 226 3.50 0.10 -15.74
CA ARG A 226 3.29 0.50 -14.36
C ARG A 226 2.33 1.66 -14.22
N LEU A 227 1.31 1.50 -13.40
CA LEU A 227 0.40 2.56 -12.96
C LEU A 227 0.87 3.11 -11.62
N VAL A 228 1.14 4.41 -11.55
CA VAL A 228 1.43 5.12 -10.29
C VAL A 228 0.26 6.01 -9.93
N ILE A 229 -0.34 5.80 -8.77
CA ILE A 229 -1.45 6.58 -8.24
C ILE A 229 -0.96 7.36 -7.02
N TYR A 230 -0.97 8.69 -7.08
CA TYR A 230 -0.70 9.57 -5.97
C TYR A 230 -2.01 9.95 -5.28
N ALA A 231 -2.23 9.40 -4.11
CA ALA A 231 -3.49 9.47 -3.39
C ALA A 231 -3.32 9.95 -1.93
N ARG A 232 -4.41 10.26 -1.28
CA ARG A 232 -4.43 10.53 0.17
C ARG A 232 -4.17 9.25 0.97
N HIS A 233 -3.61 9.43 2.17
CA HIS A 233 -3.36 8.31 3.09
C HIS A 233 -4.68 7.66 3.53
N PRO A 234 -4.79 6.32 3.55
CA PRO A 234 -6.02 5.62 3.89
C PRO A 234 -6.63 5.95 5.27
N SER A 235 -5.81 6.36 6.25
CA SER A 235 -6.31 6.80 7.56
C SER A 235 -7.02 8.18 7.55
N MET A 236 -6.95 8.90 6.44
CA MET A 236 -7.51 10.26 6.32
C MET A 236 -8.84 10.30 5.55
N LEU A 237 -9.58 9.20 5.52
CA LEU A 237 -10.79 9.06 4.71
C LEU A 237 -11.94 9.99 5.13
N SER A 238 -11.97 10.44 6.38
CA SER A 238 -12.92 11.47 6.82
C SER A 238 -12.80 12.78 6.02
N LEU A 239 -11.62 13.04 5.46
CA LEU A 239 -11.35 14.20 4.59
C LEU A 239 -11.73 13.96 3.13
N VAL A 240 -11.98 12.71 2.74
CA VAL A 240 -12.31 12.31 1.37
C VAL A 240 -13.71 11.72 1.24
N GLY A 241 -14.60 12.03 2.16
CA GLY A 241 -16.01 11.59 2.12
C GLY A 241 -16.20 10.11 2.51
N GLY A 242 -15.20 9.48 3.10
CA GLY A 242 -15.26 8.10 3.58
C GLY A 242 -14.62 7.07 2.63
N LEU A 243 -14.77 5.81 2.99
CA LEU A 243 -14.15 4.69 2.27
C LEU A 243 -14.74 4.47 0.88
N LYS A 244 -16.06 4.52 0.73
CA LYS A 244 -16.74 4.25 -0.56
C LYS A 244 -16.21 5.12 -1.71
N PRO A 245 -16.20 6.46 -1.64
CA PRO A 245 -15.66 7.27 -2.71
C PRO A 245 -14.15 7.08 -2.92
N TYR A 246 -13.37 6.85 -1.85
CA TYR A 246 -11.95 6.54 -1.96
C TYR A 246 -11.71 5.24 -2.74
N TYR A 247 -12.42 4.17 -2.36
CA TYR A 247 -12.43 2.91 -3.10
C TYR A 247 -12.79 3.11 -4.57
N THR A 248 -13.94 3.74 -4.83
CA THR A 248 -14.44 3.95 -6.19
C THR A 248 -13.43 4.72 -7.05
N ASP A 249 -12.77 5.74 -6.52
CA ASP A 249 -11.80 6.51 -7.29
C ASP A 249 -10.55 5.70 -7.64
N LEU A 250 -9.96 4.98 -6.66
CA LEU A 250 -8.74 4.22 -6.90
C LEU A 250 -8.97 2.99 -7.77
N VAL A 251 -10.07 2.27 -7.54
CA VAL A 251 -10.39 1.08 -8.31
C VAL A 251 -10.77 1.44 -9.75
N ASN A 252 -11.54 2.51 -9.99
CA ASN A 252 -11.83 2.98 -11.35
C ASN A 252 -10.57 3.41 -12.10
N ILE A 253 -9.63 4.11 -11.43
CA ILE A 253 -8.34 4.46 -12.06
C ILE A 253 -7.61 3.17 -12.45
N ALA A 254 -7.48 2.21 -11.55
CA ALA A 254 -6.79 0.96 -11.85
C ALA A 254 -7.51 0.16 -12.96
N ASN A 255 -8.83 0.07 -12.93
CA ASN A 255 -9.63 -0.62 -13.94
C ASN A 255 -9.44 -0.05 -15.35
N SER A 256 -9.23 1.27 -15.48
CA SER A 256 -8.96 1.89 -16.78
C SER A 256 -7.67 1.39 -17.45
N PHE A 257 -6.76 0.84 -16.67
CA PHE A 257 -5.45 0.32 -17.13
C PHE A 257 -5.28 -1.18 -16.96
N ILE A 258 -6.29 -1.88 -16.41
CA ILE A 258 -6.17 -3.30 -16.03
C ILE A 258 -5.84 -4.22 -17.22
N HIS A 259 -6.23 -3.85 -18.42
CA HIS A 259 -5.97 -4.61 -19.64
C HIS A 259 -4.52 -4.49 -20.14
N HIS A 260 -3.73 -3.58 -19.56
CA HIS A 260 -2.32 -3.39 -19.90
C HIS A 260 -1.39 -4.26 -19.03
N PHE A 261 -1.91 -4.85 -17.96
CA PHE A 261 -1.14 -5.70 -17.04
C PHE A 261 -1.09 -7.16 -17.46
#